data_37eb6921cfcc0c48f4fecc8dcf13c062
#
_entry.id   37eb6921cfcc0c48f4fecc8dcf13c062
#
_cell.length_a   1.000
_cell.length_b   1.000
_cell.length_c   1.000
_cell.angle_alpha   90.00
_cell.angle_beta   90.00
_cell.angle_gamma   90.00
#
_symmetry.space_group_name_H-M   'P 1'
#
loop_
_entity.id
_entity.type
_entity.pdbx_description
1 polymer ?
#
loop_
_entity_poly.entity_id
_entity_poly.type
_entity_poly.pdbx_seq_one_letter_code
_entity_poly.pdbx_strand_id
1 'polypeptide(L)'
;IDSYTPKNIAKYVNIGLDDEQGGYLMTKYLLECGHRKIAFLADNMEGVDYVRYTGHQRALQEYNIDVDLDNLIVIRPSKYERQGSMEEIYAVAHKFTAFMCCSDYYAVTLMKYLRERGIRFPEDLSITGFDDNLYAQVVSPPLTTIHQNISQRGTMAVEYLLRMIDGWVPKSTS
;
A
#
# COMPACT_ATOMS: atom_id res chain seq x y z
N ILE A 1 -8.28 -12.91 -8.69
CA ILE A 1 -8.50 -12.51 -7.29
C ILE A 1 -7.65 -11.30 -6.90
N ASP A 2 -6.49 -11.07 -7.38
CA ASP A 2 -5.62 -9.92 -7.02
C ASP A 2 -5.19 -9.07 -8.23
N SER A 3 -5.93 -9.12 -9.31
CA SER A 3 -5.60 -8.31 -10.48
C SER A 3 -6.55 -7.13 -10.59
N TYR A 4 -5.98 -5.94 -10.75
CA TYR A 4 -6.72 -4.82 -11.27
C TYR A 4 -7.29 -5.19 -12.61
N THR A 5 -8.60 -5.34 -12.68
CA THR A 5 -9.28 -5.66 -13.93
C THR A 5 -9.85 -4.36 -14.48
N PRO A 6 -9.42 -3.90 -15.66
CA PRO A 6 -10.02 -2.73 -16.30
C PRO A 6 -11.54 -2.92 -16.42
N LYS A 7 -12.30 -1.86 -16.21
CA LYS A 7 -13.78 -1.83 -16.12
C LYS A 7 -14.55 -2.51 -17.29
N ASN A 8 -13.87 -2.95 -18.33
CA ASN A 8 -14.49 -3.47 -19.56
C ASN A 8 -14.54 -5.00 -19.66
N ILE A 9 -14.12 -5.77 -18.63
CA ILE A 9 -14.19 -7.22 -18.69
C ILE A 9 -15.40 -7.70 -17.87
N ALA A 10 -16.59 -7.51 -18.43
CA ALA A 10 -17.88 -7.95 -17.86
C ALA A 10 -18.05 -9.47 -17.69
N LYS A 11 -17.02 -10.28 -17.96
CA LYS A 11 -17.10 -11.74 -17.93
C LYS A 11 -16.56 -12.36 -16.63
N TYR A 12 -15.95 -11.60 -15.74
CA TYR A 12 -15.28 -12.14 -14.57
C TYR A 12 -15.80 -11.52 -13.28
N VAL A 13 -15.98 -12.33 -12.25
CA VAL A 13 -16.20 -11.84 -10.89
C VAL A 13 -14.85 -11.39 -10.35
N ASN A 14 -14.73 -10.11 -10.02
CA ASN A 14 -13.57 -9.61 -9.31
C ASN A 14 -13.91 -9.52 -7.81
N ILE A 15 -13.14 -10.19 -6.98
CA ILE A 15 -13.22 -10.11 -5.52
C ILE A 15 -11.98 -9.33 -5.07
N GLY A 16 -12.11 -8.01 -5.10
CA GLY A 16 -11.05 -7.07 -4.74
C GLY A 16 -11.17 -6.58 -3.31
N LEU A 17 -10.25 -5.72 -2.94
CA LEU A 17 -10.28 -4.88 -1.76
C LEU A 17 -10.71 -3.47 -2.17
N ASP A 18 -11.14 -2.70 -1.18
CA ASP A 18 -11.23 -1.25 -1.33
C ASP A 18 -9.85 -0.63 -1.08
N ASP A 19 -9.00 -0.75 -2.09
CA ASP A 19 -7.61 -0.27 -2.04
C ASP A 19 -7.53 1.26 -1.86
N GLU A 20 -8.50 2.01 -2.41
CA GLU A 20 -8.59 3.44 -2.20
C GLU A 20 -8.89 3.77 -0.73
N GLN A 21 -9.87 3.09 -0.16
CA GLN A 21 -10.21 3.26 1.26
C GLN A 21 -9.03 2.85 2.17
N GLY A 22 -8.30 1.80 1.83
CA GLY A 22 -7.10 1.39 2.55
C GLY A 22 -6.02 2.48 2.52
N GLY A 23 -5.73 3.03 1.35
CA GLY A 23 -4.80 4.15 1.19
C GLY A 23 -5.22 5.40 1.96
N TYR A 24 -6.51 5.72 1.92
CA TYR A 24 -7.10 6.81 2.70
C TYR A 24 -6.94 6.60 4.20
N LEU A 25 -7.35 5.45 4.74
CA LEU A 25 -7.32 5.16 6.17
C LEU A 25 -5.90 5.20 6.74
N MET A 26 -4.93 4.63 6.05
CA MET A 26 -3.54 4.64 6.50
C MET A 26 -2.97 6.06 6.52
N THR A 27 -3.24 6.84 5.47
CA THR A 27 -2.77 8.23 5.42
C THR A 27 -3.44 9.07 6.49
N LYS A 28 -4.74 8.92 6.67
CA LYS A 28 -5.48 9.60 7.74
C LYS A 28 -4.92 9.28 9.12
N TYR A 29 -4.62 8.01 9.38
CA TYR A 29 -3.97 7.60 10.64
C TYR A 29 -2.64 8.34 10.87
N LEU A 30 -1.77 8.41 9.85
CA LEU A 30 -0.52 9.16 9.95
C LEU A 30 -0.75 10.66 10.21
N LEU A 31 -1.76 11.25 9.58
CA LEU A 31 -2.15 12.66 9.79
C LEU A 31 -2.68 12.89 11.21
N GLU A 32 -3.47 11.96 11.76
CA GLU A 32 -3.96 11.99 13.14
C GLU A 32 -2.83 11.82 14.16
N CYS A 33 -1.77 11.06 13.81
CA CYS A 33 -0.53 10.99 14.59
C CYS A 33 0.33 12.26 14.50
N GLY A 34 -0.09 13.27 13.72
CA GLY A 34 0.59 14.56 13.61
C GLY A 34 1.55 14.70 12.44
N HIS A 35 1.72 13.67 11.62
CA HIS A 35 2.55 13.75 10.43
C HIS A 35 1.95 14.70 9.40
N ARG A 36 2.80 15.48 8.72
CA ARG A 36 2.40 16.40 7.64
C ARG A 36 3.29 16.27 6.40
N LYS A 37 4.47 15.68 6.56
CA LYS A 37 5.43 15.39 5.49
C LYS A 37 5.49 13.88 5.32
N ILE A 38 4.58 13.36 4.50
CA ILE A 38 4.38 11.93 4.27
C ILE A 38 4.74 11.63 2.82
N ALA A 39 5.67 10.70 2.59
CA ALA A 39 5.92 10.17 1.26
C ALA A 39 5.11 8.89 1.03
N PHE A 40 4.63 8.71 -0.19
CA PHE A 40 4.03 7.46 -0.66
C PHE A 40 5.04 6.66 -1.49
N LEU A 41 5.28 5.41 -1.09
CA LEU A 41 6.17 4.48 -1.80
C LEU A 41 5.37 3.43 -2.54
N ALA A 42 5.47 3.44 -3.86
CA ALA A 42 4.88 2.45 -4.76
C ALA A 42 5.96 1.61 -5.47
N ASP A 43 5.63 0.43 -5.97
CA ASP A 43 6.51 -0.28 -6.91
C ASP A 43 6.08 -0.04 -8.36
N ASN A 44 4.80 0.32 -8.53
CA ASN A 44 4.21 0.51 -9.85
C ASN A 44 3.03 1.49 -9.74
N MET A 45 2.96 2.49 -10.58
CA MET A 45 1.85 3.46 -10.63
C MET A 45 0.73 3.00 -11.58
N GLU A 46 0.62 1.71 -11.78
CA GLU A 46 -0.50 1.07 -12.47
C GLU A 46 -1.21 0.11 -11.48
N GLY A 47 -2.49 -0.12 -11.71
CA GLY A 47 -3.24 -1.07 -10.90
C GLY A 47 -3.50 -0.62 -9.45
N VAL A 48 -3.26 -1.52 -8.50
CA VAL A 48 -3.66 -1.33 -7.08
C VAL A 48 -2.89 -0.22 -6.38
N ASP A 49 -1.62 -0.02 -6.68
CA ASP A 49 -0.81 1.01 -6.05
C ASP A 49 -1.29 2.41 -6.42
N TYR A 50 -1.71 2.60 -7.67
CA TYR A 50 -2.34 3.84 -8.09
C TYR A 50 -3.65 4.09 -7.34
N VAL A 51 -4.47 3.05 -7.14
CA VAL A 51 -5.73 3.18 -6.38
C VAL A 51 -5.46 3.50 -4.91
N ARG A 52 -4.46 2.88 -4.28
CA ARG A 52 -4.01 3.23 -2.91
C ARG A 52 -3.51 4.67 -2.84
N TYR A 53 -2.77 5.10 -3.87
CA TYR A 53 -2.30 6.48 -3.96
C TYR A 53 -3.44 7.49 -4.09
N THR A 54 -4.52 7.20 -4.81
CA THR A 54 -5.69 8.09 -4.86
C THR A 54 -6.34 8.25 -3.49
N GLY A 55 -6.39 7.20 -2.68
CA GLY A 55 -6.82 7.28 -1.28
C GLY A 55 -5.90 8.14 -0.41
N HIS A 56 -4.58 8.00 -0.59
CA HIS A 56 -3.58 8.86 0.05
C HIS A 56 -3.82 10.34 -0.30
N GLN A 57 -4.00 10.67 -1.57
CA GLN A 57 -4.26 12.03 -2.02
C GLN A 57 -5.53 12.60 -1.39
N ARG A 58 -6.62 11.81 -1.35
CA ARG A 58 -7.89 12.21 -0.74
C ARG A 58 -7.71 12.58 0.74
N ALA A 59 -6.97 11.79 1.51
CA ALA A 59 -6.71 12.07 2.91
C ALA A 59 -5.89 13.35 3.10
N LEU A 60 -4.86 13.59 2.28
CA LEU A 60 -4.08 14.83 2.33
C LEU A 60 -4.95 16.05 2.05
N GLN A 61 -5.82 15.98 1.04
CA GLN A 61 -6.72 17.07 0.67
C GLN A 61 -7.70 17.41 1.78
N GLU A 62 -8.26 16.42 2.49
CA GLU A 62 -9.14 16.66 3.65
C GLU A 62 -8.44 17.41 4.79
N TYR A 63 -7.13 17.27 4.91
CA TYR A 63 -6.31 17.98 5.90
C TYR A 63 -5.68 19.28 5.35
N ASN A 64 -6.12 19.74 4.16
CA ASN A 64 -5.61 20.92 3.46
C ASN A 64 -4.09 20.86 3.23
N ILE A 65 -3.57 19.69 2.90
CA ILE A 65 -2.18 19.46 2.52
C ILE A 65 -2.13 19.27 1.01
N ASP A 66 -1.30 20.08 0.36
CA ASP A 66 -1.11 19.97 -1.08
C ASP A 66 -0.48 18.64 -1.46
N VAL A 67 -0.99 18.06 -2.54
CA VAL A 67 -0.44 16.84 -3.11
C VAL A 67 0.78 17.23 -3.96
N ASP A 68 1.95 16.89 -3.46
CA ASP A 68 3.21 17.11 -4.15
C ASP A 68 3.69 15.79 -4.79
N LEU A 69 3.94 15.81 -6.08
CA LEU A 69 4.45 14.66 -6.81
C LEU A 69 5.86 14.24 -6.38
N ASP A 70 6.64 15.16 -5.82
CA ASP A 70 7.95 14.85 -5.24
C ASP A 70 7.85 13.95 -3.99
N ASN A 71 6.66 13.83 -3.41
CA ASN A 71 6.38 12.93 -2.30
C ASN A 71 5.93 11.53 -2.76
N LEU A 72 5.77 11.31 -4.07
CA LEU A 72 5.51 10.02 -4.66
C LEU A 72 6.84 9.39 -5.13
N ILE A 73 7.24 8.33 -4.50
CA ILE A 73 8.49 7.63 -4.79
C ILE A 73 8.18 6.26 -5.38
N VAL A 74 8.62 5.99 -6.60
CA VAL A 74 8.42 4.71 -7.27
C VAL A 74 9.68 3.87 -7.16
N ILE A 75 9.58 2.73 -6.49
CA ILE A 75 10.67 1.77 -6.33
C ILE A 75 10.78 0.94 -7.62
N ARG A 76 11.94 0.93 -8.23
CA ARG A 76 12.16 0.17 -9.46
C ARG A 76 12.08 -1.35 -9.19
N PRO A 77 11.36 -2.12 -10.02
CA PRO A 77 11.03 -3.52 -9.72
C PRO A 77 12.23 -4.46 -9.85
N SER A 78 13.23 -4.12 -10.66
CA SER A 78 14.43 -4.95 -10.84
C SER A 78 15.25 -5.05 -9.56
N LYS A 79 15.71 -6.25 -9.20
CA LYS A 79 16.54 -6.49 -8.02
C LYS A 79 17.79 -5.62 -7.98
N TYR A 80 18.39 -5.34 -9.13
CA TYR A 80 19.61 -4.54 -9.25
C TYR A 80 19.30 -3.04 -9.12
N GLU A 81 18.19 -2.58 -9.65
CA GLU A 81 17.78 -1.17 -9.58
C GLU A 81 17.15 -0.82 -8.24
N ARG A 82 16.64 -1.83 -7.50
CA ARG A 82 16.03 -1.64 -6.18
C ARG A 82 17.04 -1.12 -5.16
N GLN A 83 18.29 -1.54 -5.22
CA GLN A 83 19.33 -0.99 -4.35
C GLN A 83 19.54 0.51 -4.64
N GLY A 84 19.59 0.91 -5.90
CA GLY A 84 19.64 2.32 -6.28
C GLY A 84 18.43 3.11 -5.78
N SER A 85 17.23 2.54 -5.88
CA SER A 85 16.02 3.18 -5.31
C SER A 85 16.12 3.38 -3.80
N MET A 86 16.69 2.43 -3.04
CA MET A 86 16.88 2.58 -1.60
C MET A 86 17.88 3.69 -1.26
N GLU A 87 18.93 3.87 -2.07
CA GLU A 87 19.90 4.96 -1.93
C GLU A 87 19.25 6.32 -2.24
N GLU A 88 18.45 6.40 -3.29
CA GLU A 88 17.68 7.60 -3.63
C GLU A 88 16.69 7.96 -2.51
N ILE A 89 15.98 6.98 -1.93
CA ILE A 89 15.07 7.19 -0.80
C ILE A 89 15.84 7.68 0.43
N TYR A 90 16.97 7.08 0.74
CA TYR A 90 17.79 7.49 1.88
C TYR A 90 18.25 8.95 1.76
N ALA A 91 18.65 9.36 0.55
CA ALA A 91 19.10 10.74 0.30
C ALA A 91 18.02 11.78 0.58
N VAL A 92 16.74 11.43 0.41
CA VAL A 92 15.60 12.35 0.62
C VAL A 92 14.82 12.07 1.92
N ALA A 93 15.15 11.01 2.66
CA ALA A 93 14.38 10.58 3.85
C ALA A 93 14.24 11.69 4.90
N HIS A 94 15.27 12.55 5.03
CA HIS A 94 15.27 13.69 5.95
C HIS A 94 14.20 14.76 5.66
N LYS A 95 13.58 14.74 4.49
CA LYS A 95 12.49 15.64 4.12
C LYS A 95 11.15 15.22 4.71
N PHE A 96 11.01 13.96 5.12
CA PHE A 96 9.76 13.33 5.53
C PHE A 96 9.78 12.96 7.02
N THR A 97 8.59 12.86 7.59
CA THR A 97 8.39 12.33 8.94
C THR A 97 7.76 10.95 8.93
N ALA A 98 7.16 10.56 7.80
CA ALA A 98 6.60 9.23 7.61
C ALA A 98 6.68 8.77 6.15
N PHE A 99 6.81 7.47 5.97
CA PHE A 99 6.61 6.79 4.70
C PHE A 99 5.40 5.86 4.77
N MET A 100 4.48 6.01 3.83
CA MET A 100 3.43 5.05 3.56
C MET A 100 3.86 4.17 2.39
N CYS A 101 4.14 2.89 2.68
CA CYS A 101 4.53 1.94 1.65
C CYS A 101 3.31 1.19 1.09
N CYS A 102 3.31 0.93 -0.20
CA CYS A 102 2.23 0.20 -0.88
C CYS A 102 2.10 -1.26 -0.44
N SER A 103 3.13 -1.85 0.21
CA SER A 103 3.08 -3.18 0.81
C SER A 103 4.02 -3.33 2.00
N ASP A 104 3.76 -4.33 2.83
CA ASP A 104 4.61 -4.68 3.98
C ASP A 104 6.02 -5.11 3.53
N TYR A 105 6.12 -5.77 2.39
CA TYR A 105 7.42 -6.19 1.84
C TYR A 105 8.34 -5.00 1.60
N TYR A 106 7.83 -3.93 0.97
CA TYR A 106 8.61 -2.73 0.72
C TYR A 106 8.90 -1.96 2.01
N ALA A 107 7.93 -1.89 2.92
CA ALA A 107 8.10 -1.27 4.23
C ALA A 107 9.26 -1.91 5.00
N VAL A 108 9.26 -3.24 5.14
CA VAL A 108 10.29 -3.97 5.88
C VAL A 108 11.66 -3.91 5.18
N THR A 109 11.67 -3.98 3.85
CA THR A 109 12.90 -3.83 3.06
C THR A 109 13.54 -2.45 3.30
N LEU A 110 12.72 -1.41 3.27
CA LEU A 110 13.16 -0.04 3.53
C LEU A 110 13.61 0.14 4.98
N MET A 111 12.84 -0.35 5.95
CA MET A 111 13.24 -0.31 7.37
C MET A 111 14.61 -0.94 7.60
N LYS A 112 14.86 -2.10 7.01
CA LYS A 112 16.18 -2.77 7.11
C LYS A 112 17.27 -1.86 6.56
N TYR A 113 17.09 -1.35 5.33
CA TYR A 113 18.10 -0.53 4.66
C TYR A 113 18.42 0.76 5.41
N LEU A 114 17.39 1.45 5.91
CA LEU A 114 17.53 2.70 6.64
C LEU A 114 18.11 2.49 8.05
N ARG A 115 17.77 1.38 8.72
CA ARG A 115 18.32 1.02 10.04
C ARG A 115 19.83 0.77 9.98
N GLU A 116 20.31 0.12 8.93
CA GLU A 116 21.76 -0.08 8.70
C GLU A 116 22.52 1.26 8.55
N ARG A 117 21.78 2.35 8.33
CA ARG A 117 22.29 3.74 8.23
C ARG A 117 21.96 4.61 9.45
N GLY A 118 21.52 3.99 10.53
CA GLY A 118 21.31 4.64 11.82
C GLY A 118 19.96 5.29 12.02
N ILE A 119 19.00 5.15 11.08
CA ILE A 119 17.63 5.67 11.26
C ILE A 119 16.84 4.74 12.17
N ARG A 120 16.22 5.31 13.19
CA ARG A 120 15.40 4.60 14.19
C ARG A 120 13.93 4.75 13.86
N PHE A 121 13.15 3.73 14.19
CA PHE A 121 11.73 3.67 13.99
C PHE A 121 11.00 3.39 15.31
N PRO A 122 10.00 4.19 15.68
CA PRO A 122 9.44 5.36 14.96
C PRO A 122 10.13 6.69 15.29
N GLU A 123 11.23 6.73 16.06
CA GLU A 123 11.79 7.93 16.68
C GLU A 123 12.25 8.98 15.66
N ASP A 124 12.91 8.54 14.60
CA ASP A 124 13.44 9.45 13.56
C ASP A 124 12.50 9.48 12.34
N LEU A 125 11.80 8.37 12.07
CA LEU A 125 10.93 8.21 10.91
C LEU A 125 9.85 7.14 11.17
N SER A 126 8.60 7.43 10.87
CA SER A 126 7.52 6.44 10.89
C SER A 126 7.42 5.72 9.53
N ILE A 127 7.18 4.42 9.56
CA ILE A 127 6.91 3.63 8.34
C ILE A 127 5.64 2.83 8.55
N THR A 128 4.79 2.80 7.51
CA THR A 128 3.59 1.96 7.47
C THR A 128 3.60 1.10 6.21
N GLY A 129 2.91 -0.02 6.27
CA GLY A 129 2.77 -0.96 5.16
C GLY A 129 1.32 -1.16 4.74
N PHE A 130 1.12 -2.22 3.96
CA PHE A 130 -0.17 -2.69 3.49
C PHE A 130 -0.09 -4.20 3.35
N ASP A 131 -1.10 -4.95 3.73
CA ASP A 131 -1.39 -6.38 3.59
C ASP A 131 -1.58 -7.12 4.94
N ASP A 132 -0.91 -6.71 6.03
CA ASP A 132 -0.81 -7.43 7.32
C ASP A 132 -0.33 -8.88 7.14
N ASN A 133 0.72 -9.02 6.37
CA ASN A 133 1.35 -10.32 6.15
C ASN A 133 2.42 -10.63 7.21
N LEU A 134 3.08 -11.79 7.08
CA LEU A 134 4.10 -12.23 8.05
C LEU A 134 5.23 -11.20 8.25
N TYR A 135 5.60 -10.45 7.22
CA TYR A 135 6.65 -9.43 7.34
C TYR A 135 6.30 -8.35 8.36
N ALA A 136 5.03 -7.91 8.38
CA ALA A 136 4.55 -6.89 9.32
C ALA A 136 4.67 -7.34 10.78
N GLN A 137 4.49 -8.65 11.03
CA GLN A 137 4.45 -9.22 12.38
C GLN A 137 5.84 -9.53 12.95
N VAL A 138 6.79 -9.93 12.09
CA VAL A 138 8.13 -10.37 12.55
C VAL A 138 9.16 -9.26 12.59
N VAL A 139 8.91 -8.11 11.96
CA VAL A 139 9.80 -6.96 12.04
C VAL A 139 9.72 -6.30 13.42
N SER A 140 10.81 -5.70 13.87
CA SER A 140 10.84 -4.95 15.14
C SER A 140 11.18 -3.48 14.90
N PRO A 141 10.36 -2.50 15.36
CA PRO A 141 9.03 -2.70 15.93
C PRO A 141 8.05 -3.32 14.93
N PRO A 142 6.95 -3.95 15.38
CA PRO A 142 5.91 -4.44 14.49
C PRO A 142 5.35 -3.32 13.61
N LEU A 143 5.05 -3.65 12.36
CA LEU A 143 4.65 -2.67 11.37
C LEU A 143 3.16 -2.30 11.54
N THR A 144 2.85 -1.02 11.53
CA THR A 144 1.48 -0.55 11.33
C THR A 144 1.11 -0.79 9.87
N THR A 145 0.02 -1.49 9.62
CA THR A 145 -0.36 -1.94 8.28
C THR A 145 -1.88 -2.02 8.11
N ILE A 146 -2.35 -2.06 6.87
CA ILE A 146 -3.75 -2.33 6.53
C ILE A 146 -3.96 -3.84 6.46
N HIS A 147 -4.86 -4.36 7.32
CA HIS A 147 -5.21 -5.77 7.33
C HIS A 147 -6.08 -6.15 6.14
N GLN A 148 -5.65 -7.17 5.40
CA GLN A 148 -6.43 -7.81 4.35
C GLN A 148 -7.01 -9.14 4.86
N ASN A 149 -8.33 -9.28 4.88
CA ASN A 149 -8.96 -10.55 5.26
C ASN A 149 -8.89 -11.57 4.10
N ILE A 150 -7.71 -12.16 3.92
CA ILE A 150 -7.42 -13.12 2.84
C ILE A 150 -8.32 -14.38 2.97
N SER A 151 -8.58 -14.85 4.19
CA SER A 151 -9.46 -16.00 4.43
C SER A 151 -10.88 -15.76 3.95
N GLN A 152 -11.45 -14.60 4.27
CA GLN A 152 -12.78 -14.23 3.80
C GLN A 152 -12.83 -14.11 2.28
N ARG A 153 -11.83 -13.49 1.67
CA ARG A 153 -11.72 -13.38 0.21
C ARG A 153 -11.63 -14.76 -0.47
N GLY A 154 -10.83 -15.65 0.10
CA GLY A 154 -10.73 -17.04 -0.38
C GLY A 154 -12.07 -17.78 -0.30
N THR A 155 -12.76 -17.68 0.83
CA THR A 155 -14.09 -18.28 1.01
C THR A 155 -15.09 -17.74 -0.01
N MET A 156 -15.18 -16.42 -0.16
CA MET A 156 -16.06 -15.79 -1.15
C MET A 156 -15.73 -16.23 -2.59
N ALA A 157 -14.45 -16.35 -2.92
CA ALA A 157 -14.03 -16.80 -4.25
C ALA A 157 -14.52 -18.21 -4.55
N VAL A 158 -14.38 -19.13 -3.60
CA VAL A 158 -14.87 -20.51 -3.74
C VAL A 158 -16.40 -20.54 -3.82
N GLU A 159 -17.10 -19.82 -2.96
CA GLU A 159 -18.58 -19.75 -2.99
C GLU A 159 -19.10 -19.23 -4.35
N TYR A 160 -18.52 -18.15 -4.87
CA TYR A 160 -18.92 -17.62 -6.17
C TYR A 160 -18.60 -18.61 -7.30
N LEU A 161 -17.45 -19.29 -7.25
CA LEU A 161 -17.10 -20.29 -8.24
C LEU A 161 -18.09 -21.45 -8.26
N LEU A 162 -18.47 -21.98 -7.10
CA LEU A 162 -19.46 -23.04 -6.98
C LEU A 162 -20.82 -22.60 -7.52
N ARG A 163 -21.30 -21.42 -7.17
CA ARG A 163 -22.55 -20.88 -7.71
C ARG A 163 -22.51 -20.72 -9.24
N MET A 164 -21.36 -20.32 -9.80
CA MET A 164 -21.21 -20.21 -11.25
C MET A 164 -21.23 -21.58 -11.93
N ILE A 165 -20.67 -22.63 -11.30
CA ILE A 165 -20.74 -24.01 -11.78
C ILE A 165 -22.21 -24.49 -11.79
N ASP A 166 -23.00 -24.09 -10.79
CA ASP A 166 -24.43 -24.38 -10.70
C ASP A 166 -25.31 -23.50 -11.61
N GLY A 167 -24.70 -22.74 -12.51
CA GLY A 167 -25.40 -21.94 -13.52
C GLY A 167 -25.79 -20.52 -13.08
N TRP A 168 -25.37 -20.09 -11.89
CA TRP A 168 -25.55 -18.69 -11.49
C TRP A 168 -24.65 -17.74 -12.29
N VAL A 169 -25.23 -16.69 -12.84
CA VAL A 169 -24.51 -15.66 -13.56
C VAL A 169 -24.39 -14.42 -12.67
N PRO A 170 -23.17 -13.95 -12.37
CA PRO A 170 -22.99 -12.74 -11.57
C PRO A 170 -23.61 -11.55 -12.30
N LYS A 171 -24.44 -10.78 -11.60
CA LYS A 171 -24.82 -9.46 -12.07
C LYS A 171 -23.57 -8.60 -11.94
N SER A 172 -23.20 -7.89 -13.02
CA SER A 172 -22.10 -6.94 -12.97
C SER A 172 -22.39 -5.95 -11.84
N THR A 173 -21.63 -6.01 -10.77
CA THR A 173 -21.60 -4.94 -9.78
C THR A 173 -20.56 -3.95 -10.27
N SER A 174 -21.08 -2.83 -10.73
CA SER A 174 -20.28 -1.61 -11.01
C SER A 174 -19.66 -1.10 -9.72
#